data_a47dfb272f0634ba74efbbc9b381e4e1
#
_entry.id   a47dfb272f0634ba74efbbc9b381e4e1
#
_cell.length_a   1.000
_cell.length_b   1.000
_cell.length_c   1.000
_cell.angle_alpha   90.00
_cell.angle_beta   90.00
_cell.angle_gamma   90.00
#
_symmetry.space_group_name_H-M   'P 1'
#
loop_
_entity.id
_entity.type
_entity.pdbx_description
1 polymer ?
#
loop_
_entity_poly.entity_id
_entity_poly.type
_entity_poly.pdbx_seq_one_letter_code
_entity_poly.pdbx_strand_id
1 'polypeptide(L)'
;MILTETYRDLLWDRSLRGGCEHAVGGALGFDDLAEFVVPDQVATEPRELYEVEVEGIRLTIFRTVHIPTGEDNTRSAFWSTGLLIDGRVLFTADTTFDPVLFEQLPMDGVDTIFHDCQLYEPGVVHPANSELKTLDADLRSKLHLTHYGDTFGEFDPASDGFAGFAQPWAVYQYPRLAKRLA
;
A
#
# COMPACT_ATOMS: atom_id res chain seq x y z
N MET A 1 9.70 4.07 13.36
CA MET A 1 9.22 3.78 11.97
C MET A 1 9.12 2.28 11.78
N ILE A 2 8.25 1.81 10.89
CA ILE A 2 8.16 0.40 10.48
C ILE A 2 8.64 0.35 9.04
N LEU A 3 9.73 -0.34 8.77
CA LEU A 3 10.39 -0.40 7.47
C LEU A 3 10.98 -1.79 7.23
N THR A 4 10.86 -2.31 6.03
CA THR A 4 11.69 -3.45 5.61
C THR A 4 13.16 -3.02 5.53
N GLU A 5 14.11 -3.93 5.71
CA GLU A 5 15.55 -3.61 5.59
C GLU A 5 15.88 -3.01 4.23
N THR A 6 15.33 -3.60 3.17
CA THR A 6 15.52 -3.08 1.80
C THR A 6 15.05 -1.63 1.67
N TYR A 7 13.88 -1.29 2.23
CA TYR A 7 13.36 0.07 2.13
C TYR A 7 14.14 1.04 3.01
N ARG A 8 14.60 0.62 4.19
CA ARG A 8 15.48 1.39 5.05
C ARG A 8 16.75 1.83 4.30
N ASP A 9 17.40 0.88 3.64
CA ASP A 9 18.63 1.14 2.91
C ASP A 9 18.39 2.07 1.71
N LEU A 10 17.30 1.85 0.97
CA LEU A 10 16.90 2.75 -0.12
C LEU A 10 16.59 4.17 0.38
N LEU A 11 15.86 4.29 1.49
CA LEU A 11 15.49 5.56 2.08
C LEU A 11 16.73 6.33 2.54
N TRP A 12 17.65 5.63 3.21
CA TRP A 12 18.91 6.21 3.67
C TRP A 12 19.78 6.66 2.50
N ASP A 13 20.17 5.73 1.65
CA ASP A 13 21.19 5.99 0.63
C ASP A 13 20.71 6.92 -0.50
N ARG A 14 19.40 6.91 -0.80
CA ARG A 14 18.86 7.65 -1.94
C ARG A 14 18.09 8.91 -1.59
N SER A 15 17.76 9.12 -0.31
CA SER A 15 16.92 10.25 0.08
C SER A 15 17.49 11.03 1.28
N LEU A 16 17.76 10.35 2.39
CA LEU A 16 18.08 11.04 3.65
C LEU A 16 19.54 11.38 3.81
N ARG A 17 20.44 10.49 3.38
CA ARG A 17 21.87 10.58 3.63
C ARG A 17 22.47 11.94 3.26
N GLY A 18 22.15 12.44 2.08
CA GLY A 18 22.71 13.71 1.61
C GLY A 18 22.42 14.93 2.49
N GLY A 19 21.30 14.91 3.20
CA GLY A 19 20.89 16.00 4.11
C GLY A 19 21.10 15.71 5.59
N CYS A 20 21.26 14.45 5.97
CA CYS A 20 21.24 14.03 7.37
C CYS A 20 22.56 13.43 7.88
N GLU A 21 23.46 13.00 7.00
CA GLU A 21 24.70 12.30 7.39
C GLU A 21 25.65 13.17 8.23
N HIS A 22 25.60 14.48 8.08
CA HIS A 22 26.55 15.38 8.75
C HIS A 22 25.89 16.19 9.86
N ALA A 23 26.40 16.05 11.07
CA ALA A 23 26.03 16.86 12.23
C ALA A 23 27.25 17.42 12.94
N VAL A 24 27.04 18.36 13.86
CA VAL A 24 28.08 18.84 14.74
C VAL A 24 28.53 17.66 15.63
N GLY A 25 29.73 17.20 15.39
CA GLY A 25 30.30 16.05 16.17
C GLY A 25 30.59 14.82 15.32
N GLY A 26 30.20 14.75 14.07
CA GLY A 26 30.55 13.64 13.18
C GLY A 26 29.47 13.25 12.19
N ALA A 27 29.69 12.10 11.54
CA ALA A 27 28.71 11.50 10.65
C ALA A 27 27.65 10.72 11.44
N LEU A 28 26.39 10.83 11.01
CA LEU A 28 25.24 10.08 11.53
C LEU A 28 24.88 8.97 10.57
N GLY A 29 24.39 7.85 11.12
CA GLY A 29 23.72 6.80 10.38
C GLY A 29 22.19 6.90 10.50
N PHE A 30 21.47 6.02 9.82
CA PHE A 30 20.02 5.96 9.92
C PHE A 30 19.55 5.74 11.37
N ASP A 31 20.22 4.86 12.10
CA ASP A 31 19.86 4.46 13.45
C ASP A 31 20.08 5.58 14.49
N ASP A 32 20.86 6.60 14.14
CA ASP A 32 21.04 7.79 14.97
C ASP A 32 19.87 8.77 14.84
N LEU A 33 19.06 8.63 13.78
CA LEU A 33 17.96 9.54 13.48
C LEU A 33 16.60 9.02 13.96
N ALA A 34 16.41 7.71 13.98
CA ALA A 34 15.11 7.12 14.28
C ALA A 34 15.22 5.68 14.78
N GLU A 35 14.39 5.36 15.77
CA GLU A 35 14.10 3.97 16.09
C GLU A 35 13.20 3.38 14.99
N PHE A 36 13.50 2.15 14.57
CA PHE A 36 12.67 1.46 13.60
C PHE A 36 12.42 0.00 13.99
N VAL A 37 11.31 -0.51 13.51
CA VAL A 37 10.92 -1.91 13.66
C VAL A 37 11.00 -2.55 12.29
N VAL A 38 11.76 -3.63 12.18
CA VAL A 38 11.85 -4.43 10.96
C VAL A 38 10.77 -5.49 11.01
N PRO A 39 9.84 -5.53 10.06
CA PRO A 39 8.85 -6.58 9.99
C PRO A 39 9.47 -7.90 9.54
N ASP A 40 8.94 -9.03 10.03
CA ASP A 40 9.37 -10.36 9.64
C ASP A 40 8.89 -10.69 8.22
N GLN A 41 9.80 -11.14 7.35
CA GLN A 41 9.42 -11.63 6.03
C GLN A 41 8.77 -13.02 6.15
N VAL A 42 7.48 -13.11 5.83
CA VAL A 42 6.70 -14.34 5.97
C VAL A 42 6.47 -15.06 4.64
N ALA A 43 6.65 -14.38 3.51
CA ALA A 43 6.63 -14.98 2.17
C ALA A 43 7.51 -14.20 1.20
N THR A 44 8.03 -14.91 0.18
CA THR A 44 8.76 -14.35 -0.97
C THR A 44 8.01 -14.55 -2.27
N GLU A 45 7.24 -15.62 -2.37
CA GLU A 45 6.45 -16.02 -3.53
C GLU A 45 5.01 -16.40 -3.09
N PRO A 46 4.01 -16.16 -3.92
CA PRO A 46 4.04 -15.46 -5.22
C PRO A 46 4.29 -13.95 -5.10
N ARG A 47 4.24 -13.40 -3.86
CA ARG A 47 4.44 -11.99 -3.54
C ARG A 47 5.21 -11.87 -2.22
N GLU A 48 6.09 -10.89 -2.13
CA GLU A 48 6.76 -10.59 -0.88
C GLU A 48 5.76 -10.06 0.15
N LEU A 49 5.69 -10.74 1.30
CA LEU A 49 4.87 -10.38 2.44
C LEU A 49 5.74 -10.28 3.69
N TYR A 50 5.43 -9.28 4.50
CA TYR A 50 6.08 -9.04 5.78
C TYR A 50 5.02 -8.81 6.84
N GLU A 51 5.23 -9.26 8.07
CA GLU A 51 4.29 -9.08 9.18
C GLU A 51 4.98 -8.44 10.38
N VAL A 52 4.22 -7.64 11.10
CA VAL A 52 4.62 -7.05 12.37
C VAL A 52 3.39 -6.71 13.20
N GLU A 53 3.50 -6.85 14.51
CA GLU A 53 2.49 -6.33 15.46
C GLU A 53 3.12 -5.20 16.28
N VAL A 54 2.48 -4.03 16.25
CA VAL A 54 2.90 -2.86 17.03
C VAL A 54 1.71 -2.35 17.82
N GLU A 55 1.85 -2.28 19.14
CA GLU A 55 0.80 -1.83 20.07
C GLU A 55 -0.55 -2.54 19.91
N GLY A 56 -0.51 -3.82 19.54
CA GLY A 56 -1.69 -4.66 19.33
C GLY A 56 -2.39 -4.42 18.00
N ILE A 57 -1.76 -3.73 17.06
CA ILE A 57 -2.19 -3.60 15.66
C ILE A 57 -1.31 -4.51 14.81
N ARG A 58 -1.92 -5.44 14.10
CA ARG A 58 -1.22 -6.31 13.16
C ARG A 58 -1.18 -5.66 11.78
N LEU A 59 0.01 -5.58 11.23
CA LEU A 59 0.26 -5.07 9.89
C LEU A 59 0.84 -6.20 9.03
N THR A 60 0.23 -6.45 7.87
CA THR A 60 0.84 -7.21 6.80
C THR A 60 1.24 -6.22 5.72
N ILE A 61 2.54 -6.12 5.44
CA ILE A 61 3.12 -5.27 4.40
C ILE A 61 3.35 -6.15 3.19
N PHE A 62 2.92 -5.70 2.02
CA PHE A 62 3.04 -6.47 0.78
C PHE A 62 3.60 -5.64 -0.36
N ARG A 63 4.36 -6.28 -1.25
CA ARG A 63 4.87 -5.62 -2.46
C ARG A 63 3.73 -5.22 -3.39
N THR A 64 3.78 -4.01 -3.91
CA THR A 64 2.96 -3.54 -5.03
C THR A 64 3.84 -3.31 -6.27
N VAL A 65 3.20 -3.18 -7.42
CA VAL A 65 3.88 -2.96 -8.71
C VAL A 65 3.71 -1.50 -9.10
N HIS A 66 4.74 -0.69 -8.84
CA HIS A 66 4.72 0.72 -9.22
C HIS A 66 5.94 1.02 -10.10
N ILE A 67 5.73 1.75 -11.20
CA ILE A 67 6.75 2.08 -12.20
C ILE A 67 7.51 0.81 -12.65
N PRO A 68 6.84 -0.12 -13.34
CA PRO A 68 7.48 -1.34 -13.82
C PRO A 68 8.59 -1.01 -14.84
N THR A 69 9.76 -1.65 -14.70
CA THR A 69 10.94 -1.37 -15.54
C THR A 69 11.36 -2.54 -16.43
N GLY A 70 10.60 -3.64 -16.40
CA GLY A 70 10.91 -4.85 -17.16
C GLY A 70 9.77 -5.84 -17.26
N GLU A 71 10.04 -7.04 -17.77
CA GLU A 71 9.03 -8.09 -17.96
C GLU A 71 8.57 -8.71 -16.63
N ASP A 72 9.44 -8.77 -15.62
CA ASP A 72 9.09 -9.20 -14.27
C ASP A 72 8.64 -7.98 -13.42
N ASN A 73 7.36 -7.65 -13.55
CA ASN A 73 6.77 -6.47 -12.95
C ASN A 73 6.96 -6.37 -11.44
N THR A 74 6.93 -7.48 -10.69
CA THR A 74 7.03 -7.43 -9.23
C THR A 74 8.45 -7.19 -8.74
N ARG A 75 9.46 -7.73 -9.43
CA ARG A 75 10.88 -7.63 -9.03
C ARG A 75 11.59 -6.41 -9.61
N SER A 76 11.22 -6.01 -10.83
CA SER A 76 11.85 -4.89 -11.54
C SER A 76 11.16 -3.55 -11.32
N ALA A 77 9.99 -3.51 -10.69
CA ALA A 77 9.27 -2.30 -10.38
C ALA A 77 9.99 -1.47 -9.31
N PHE A 78 9.75 -0.15 -9.33
CA PHE A 78 10.14 0.72 -8.22
C PHE A 78 9.58 0.17 -6.90
N TRP A 79 10.37 0.28 -5.80
CA TRP A 79 9.98 -0.30 -4.53
C TRP A 79 8.75 0.43 -3.96
N SER A 80 7.60 -0.22 -4.01
CA SER A 80 6.36 0.23 -3.41
C SER A 80 5.73 -0.90 -2.60
N THR A 81 5.04 -0.55 -1.53
CA THR A 81 4.40 -1.52 -0.64
C THR A 81 3.04 -1.01 -0.19
N GLY A 82 2.07 -1.90 -0.14
CA GLY A 82 0.79 -1.68 0.48
C GLY A 82 0.74 -2.23 1.91
N LEU A 83 -0.36 -1.97 2.59
CA LEU A 83 -0.61 -2.36 3.98
C LEU A 83 -1.97 -3.06 4.10
N LEU A 84 -1.99 -4.17 4.84
CA LEU A 84 -3.23 -4.76 5.35
C LEU A 84 -3.21 -4.63 6.88
N ILE A 85 -4.18 -3.89 7.42
CA ILE A 85 -4.26 -3.55 8.84
C ILE A 85 -5.31 -4.42 9.50
N ASP A 86 -4.90 -5.18 10.52
CA ASP A 86 -5.75 -6.12 11.30
C ASP A 86 -6.54 -7.13 10.44
N GLY A 87 -6.10 -7.39 9.19
CA GLY A 87 -6.81 -8.25 8.24
C GLY A 87 -8.14 -7.65 7.76
N ARG A 88 -8.39 -6.36 7.91
CA ARG A 88 -9.67 -5.71 7.64
C ARG A 88 -9.60 -4.52 6.69
N VAL A 89 -8.57 -3.72 6.78
CA VAL A 89 -8.39 -2.53 5.97
C VAL A 89 -7.16 -2.69 5.12
N LEU A 90 -7.35 -2.70 3.82
CA LEU A 90 -6.27 -2.79 2.84
C LEU A 90 -6.02 -1.41 2.22
N PHE A 91 -4.76 -1.02 2.15
CA PHE A 91 -4.28 0.18 1.49
C PHE A 91 -3.20 -0.21 0.48
N THR A 92 -3.45 -0.01 -0.80
CA THR A 92 -2.52 -0.48 -1.84
C THR A 92 -1.29 0.41 -2.00
N ALA A 93 -1.34 1.66 -1.54
CA ALA A 93 -0.42 2.70 -1.96
C ALA A 93 -0.37 2.81 -3.50
N ASP A 94 0.66 3.41 -4.06
CA ASP A 94 0.80 3.55 -5.51
C ASP A 94 1.12 2.20 -6.16
N THR A 95 0.34 1.83 -7.17
CA THR A 95 0.47 0.55 -7.89
C THR A 95 -0.09 0.68 -9.30
N THR A 96 0.37 -0.13 -10.23
CA THR A 96 -0.32 -0.33 -11.51
C THR A 96 -1.55 -1.20 -11.32
N PHE A 97 -2.33 -1.42 -12.38
CA PHE A 97 -3.37 -2.45 -12.36
C PHE A 97 -2.75 -3.84 -12.20
N ASP A 98 -3.09 -4.49 -11.11
CA ASP A 98 -2.59 -5.82 -10.74
C ASP A 98 -3.77 -6.70 -10.29
N PRO A 99 -4.47 -7.36 -11.24
CA PRO A 99 -5.67 -8.12 -10.93
C PRO A 99 -5.41 -9.32 -10.01
N VAL A 100 -4.18 -9.86 -10.01
CA VAL A 100 -3.81 -11.00 -9.15
C VAL A 100 -3.43 -10.58 -7.73
N LEU A 101 -3.30 -9.29 -7.45
CA LEU A 101 -2.98 -8.78 -6.12
C LEU A 101 -3.89 -9.37 -5.05
N PHE A 102 -5.19 -9.32 -5.28
CA PHE A 102 -6.20 -9.76 -4.30
C PHE A 102 -6.24 -11.28 -4.11
N GLU A 103 -5.82 -12.04 -5.13
CA GLU A 103 -5.70 -13.50 -5.02
C GLU A 103 -4.47 -13.93 -4.20
N GLN A 104 -3.46 -13.05 -4.12
CA GLN A 104 -2.19 -13.30 -3.44
C GLN A 104 -2.14 -12.74 -2.01
N LEU A 105 -3.24 -12.16 -1.53
CA LEU A 105 -3.36 -11.60 -0.20
C LEU A 105 -4.41 -12.33 0.64
N PRO A 106 -4.30 -12.34 1.97
CA PRO A 106 -5.31 -12.92 2.86
C PRO A 106 -6.55 -12.01 2.93
N MET A 107 -7.42 -12.09 1.91
CA MET A 107 -8.58 -11.23 1.76
C MET A 107 -9.77 -11.58 2.66
N ASP A 108 -9.71 -12.72 3.37
CA ASP A 108 -10.76 -13.14 4.31
C ASP A 108 -10.89 -12.10 5.44
N GLY A 109 -12.06 -11.49 5.55
CA GLY A 109 -12.32 -10.46 6.57
C GLY A 109 -11.98 -9.02 6.16
N VAL A 110 -11.48 -8.79 4.93
CA VAL A 110 -11.26 -7.43 4.43
C VAL A 110 -12.60 -6.75 4.17
N ASP A 111 -12.85 -5.68 4.91
CA ASP A 111 -14.07 -4.89 4.84
C ASP A 111 -13.94 -3.69 3.89
N THR A 112 -12.74 -3.11 3.80
CA THR A 112 -12.49 -1.86 3.08
C THR A 112 -11.14 -1.89 2.40
N ILE A 113 -11.10 -1.36 1.20
CA ILE A 113 -9.90 -1.26 0.38
C ILE A 113 -9.75 0.19 -0.07
N PHE A 114 -8.63 0.82 0.27
CA PHE A 114 -8.20 2.07 -0.32
C PHE A 114 -7.25 1.75 -1.45
N HIS A 115 -7.69 2.00 -2.68
CA HIS A 115 -6.96 1.60 -3.88
C HIS A 115 -6.56 2.79 -4.72
N ASP A 116 -5.33 2.76 -5.21
CA ASP A 116 -4.82 3.70 -6.21
C ASP A 116 -5.72 3.73 -7.45
N CYS A 117 -5.95 4.90 -8.00
CA CYS A 117 -6.78 5.09 -9.19
C CYS A 117 -6.38 6.32 -9.98
N GLN A 118 -6.10 6.11 -11.25
CA GLN A 118 -6.07 7.15 -12.26
C GLN A 118 -7.44 7.19 -12.97
N LEU A 119 -8.08 8.36 -13.03
CA LEU A 119 -9.44 8.46 -13.60
C LEU A 119 -9.47 8.36 -15.12
N TYR A 120 -8.36 8.64 -15.78
CA TYR A 120 -8.24 8.71 -17.23
C TYR A 120 -7.41 7.57 -17.82
N GLU A 121 -7.63 7.32 -19.10
CA GLU A 121 -6.91 6.34 -19.92
C GLU A 121 -5.65 6.96 -20.58
N PRO A 122 -4.63 6.13 -20.84
CA PRO A 122 -4.42 4.76 -20.36
C PRO A 122 -3.85 4.73 -18.95
N GLY A 123 -4.07 3.65 -18.19
CA GLY A 123 -3.33 3.36 -16.97
C GLY A 123 -1.88 2.99 -17.32
N VAL A 124 -0.91 3.63 -16.69
CA VAL A 124 0.52 3.37 -16.97
C VAL A 124 1.24 2.96 -15.69
N VAL A 125 1.30 3.84 -14.71
CA VAL A 125 1.92 3.60 -13.40
C VAL A 125 0.88 3.55 -12.28
N HIS A 126 -0.36 3.94 -12.60
CA HIS A 126 -1.55 3.86 -11.77
C HIS A 126 -2.66 3.18 -12.55
N PRO A 127 -3.56 2.42 -11.90
CA PRO A 127 -4.63 1.73 -12.61
C PRO A 127 -5.67 2.73 -13.13
N ALA A 128 -6.06 2.58 -14.39
CA ALA A 128 -7.16 3.34 -14.93
C ALA A 128 -8.51 2.89 -14.33
N ASN A 129 -9.48 3.79 -14.27
CA ASN A 129 -10.83 3.48 -13.80
C ASN A 129 -11.46 2.31 -14.57
N SER A 130 -11.25 2.24 -15.90
CA SER A 130 -11.75 1.15 -16.73
C SER A 130 -11.16 -0.21 -16.37
N GLU A 131 -9.86 -0.25 -15.98
CA GLU A 131 -9.20 -1.47 -15.55
C GLU A 131 -9.77 -1.96 -14.22
N LEU A 132 -9.96 -1.05 -13.23
CA LEU A 132 -10.58 -1.38 -11.95
C LEU A 132 -12.03 -1.88 -12.08
N LYS A 133 -12.78 -1.43 -13.09
CA LYS A 133 -14.12 -1.91 -13.40
C LYS A 133 -14.15 -3.39 -13.81
N THR A 134 -13.04 -3.97 -14.24
CA THR A 134 -12.97 -5.39 -14.59
C THR A 134 -12.91 -6.33 -13.38
N LEU A 135 -12.63 -5.79 -12.18
CA LEU A 135 -12.65 -6.56 -10.94
C LEU A 135 -14.06 -7.05 -10.60
N ASP A 136 -14.14 -8.13 -9.81
CA ASP A 136 -15.43 -8.66 -9.35
C ASP A 136 -16.26 -7.61 -8.59
N ALA A 137 -17.58 -7.68 -8.72
CA ALA A 137 -18.50 -6.70 -8.13
C ALA A 137 -18.39 -6.62 -6.60
N ASP A 138 -18.23 -7.77 -5.92
CA ASP A 138 -18.08 -7.82 -4.46
C ASP A 138 -16.77 -7.13 -4.02
N LEU A 139 -15.69 -7.31 -4.78
CA LEU A 139 -14.43 -6.65 -4.54
C LEU A 139 -14.54 -5.14 -4.78
N ARG A 140 -15.11 -4.73 -5.92
CA ARG A 140 -15.32 -3.32 -6.26
C ARG A 140 -16.13 -2.57 -5.20
N SER A 141 -17.16 -3.22 -4.65
CA SER A 141 -18.02 -2.61 -3.63
C SER A 141 -17.28 -2.21 -2.34
N LYS A 142 -16.07 -2.73 -2.13
CA LYS A 142 -15.20 -2.40 -0.98
C LYS A 142 -14.15 -1.34 -1.32
N LEU A 143 -13.97 -0.99 -2.62
CA LEU A 143 -12.92 -0.07 -3.04
C LEU A 143 -13.31 1.38 -2.84
N HIS A 144 -12.55 2.08 -2.03
CA HIS A 144 -12.48 3.54 -2.00
C HIS A 144 -11.28 3.98 -2.86
N LEU A 145 -11.57 4.75 -3.90
CA LEU A 145 -10.55 5.21 -4.85
C LEU A 145 -9.72 6.33 -4.22
N THR A 146 -8.39 6.21 -4.34
CA THR A 146 -7.40 7.18 -3.86
C THR A 146 -6.54 7.67 -5.02
N HIS A 147 -5.69 8.66 -4.78
CA HIS A 147 -4.72 9.19 -5.77
C HIS A 147 -5.38 9.74 -7.05
N TYR A 148 -6.66 10.04 -7.01
CA TYR A 148 -7.41 10.65 -8.10
C TYR A 148 -7.05 12.14 -8.25
N GLY A 149 -7.14 12.66 -9.49
CA GLY A 149 -6.84 14.07 -9.78
C GLY A 149 -8.00 15.02 -9.44
N ASP A 150 -7.76 16.32 -9.63
CA ASP A 150 -8.70 17.41 -9.30
C ASP A 150 -10.03 17.36 -10.07
N THR A 151 -10.08 16.63 -11.17
CA THR A 151 -11.27 16.43 -12.00
C THR A 151 -12.22 15.34 -11.51
N PHE A 152 -11.98 14.81 -10.31
CA PHE A 152 -12.79 13.72 -9.74
C PHE A 152 -14.30 13.99 -9.71
N GLY A 153 -14.72 15.26 -9.67
CA GLY A 153 -16.12 15.65 -9.72
C GLY A 153 -16.84 15.33 -11.05
N GLU A 154 -16.12 14.95 -12.09
CA GLU A 154 -16.66 14.50 -13.37
C GLU A 154 -17.02 13.01 -13.39
N PHE A 155 -16.68 12.28 -12.31
CA PHE A 155 -16.85 10.84 -12.18
C PHE A 155 -17.78 10.49 -11.03
N ASP A 156 -18.57 9.46 -11.24
CA ASP A 156 -19.45 8.88 -10.20
C ASP A 156 -18.99 7.43 -9.90
N PRO A 157 -18.10 7.24 -8.92
CA PRO A 157 -17.59 5.91 -8.60
C PRO A 157 -18.69 4.94 -8.14
N ALA A 158 -19.77 5.45 -7.54
CA ALA A 158 -20.88 4.60 -7.10
C ALA A 158 -21.63 3.99 -8.29
N SER A 159 -21.80 4.73 -9.42
CA SER A 159 -22.38 4.20 -10.63
C SER A 159 -21.56 3.08 -11.26
N ASP A 160 -20.25 3.06 -11.01
CA ASP A 160 -19.31 2.04 -11.47
C ASP A 160 -19.19 0.85 -10.48
N GLY A 161 -19.92 0.91 -9.37
CA GLY A 161 -19.97 -0.14 -8.34
C GLY A 161 -18.85 -0.07 -7.31
N PHE A 162 -18.14 1.04 -7.23
CA PHE A 162 -17.14 1.30 -6.16
C PHE A 162 -17.80 1.85 -4.89
N ALA A 163 -17.14 1.71 -3.75
CA ALA A 163 -17.60 2.29 -2.48
C ALA A 163 -17.61 3.83 -2.51
N GLY A 164 -16.76 4.44 -3.33
CA GLY A 164 -16.67 5.88 -3.52
C GLY A 164 -15.23 6.37 -3.65
N PHE A 165 -15.06 7.68 -3.61
CA PHE A 165 -13.73 8.28 -3.41
C PHE A 165 -13.38 8.31 -1.93
N ALA A 166 -12.13 8.03 -1.58
CA ALA A 166 -11.60 8.32 -0.27
C ALA A 166 -11.60 9.84 -0.06
N GLN A 167 -12.31 10.31 0.96
CA GLN A 167 -12.48 11.75 1.18
C GLN A 167 -11.34 12.31 2.03
N PRO A 168 -10.74 13.43 1.65
CA PRO A 168 -9.80 14.13 2.51
C PRO A 168 -10.45 14.45 3.86
N TRP A 169 -9.71 14.25 4.94
CA TRP A 169 -10.14 14.50 6.32
C TRP A 169 -11.30 13.63 6.84
N ALA A 170 -11.79 12.68 6.06
CA ALA A 170 -12.76 11.71 6.55
C ALA A 170 -12.10 10.77 7.57
N VAL A 171 -12.90 10.40 8.59
CA VAL A 171 -12.49 9.42 9.60
C VAL A 171 -13.24 8.12 9.35
N TYR A 172 -12.51 7.08 9.02
CA TYR A 172 -13.03 5.73 8.83
C TYR A 172 -12.84 4.97 10.15
N GLN A 173 -13.94 4.57 10.79
CA GLN A 173 -13.90 3.89 12.08
C GLN A 173 -14.12 2.39 11.92
N TYR A 174 -13.17 1.62 12.43
CA TYR A 174 -13.26 0.15 12.47
C TYR A 174 -13.21 -0.30 13.93
N PRO A 175 -14.22 -1.01 14.44
CA PRO A 175 -14.16 -1.55 15.79
C PRO A 175 -12.98 -2.52 15.89
N ARG A 176 -12.18 -2.41 16.95
CA ARG A 176 -11.11 -3.39 17.20
C ARG A 176 -11.69 -4.79 17.25
N LEU A 177 -11.07 -5.74 16.57
CA LEU A 177 -11.41 -7.14 16.74
C LEU A 177 -11.22 -7.48 18.21
N ALA A 178 -12.25 -8.02 18.86
CA ALA A 178 -12.09 -8.57 20.20
C ALA A 178 -10.96 -9.59 20.13
N LYS A 179 -9.91 -9.44 21.01
CA LYS A 179 -8.84 -10.46 21.08
C LYS A 179 -9.52 -11.81 21.22
N ARG A 180 -9.35 -12.70 20.25
CA ARG A 180 -9.68 -14.10 20.47
C ARG A 180 -8.71 -14.57 21.56
N LEU A 181 -9.23 -14.73 22.78
CA LEU A 181 -8.51 -15.42 23.82
C LEU A 181 -8.27 -16.86 23.29
N ALA A 182 -7.00 -17.16 23.04
CA ALA A 182 -6.55 -18.50 22.69
C ALA A 182 -6.65 -19.43 23.90
#